data_590c4d2fb86f71b0818557e1196b0f7f
#
_entry.id   590c4d2fb86f71b0818557e1196b0f7f
#
_cell.length_a   1.000
_cell.length_b   1.000
_cell.length_c   1.000
_cell.angle_alpha   90.00
_cell.angle_beta   90.00
_cell.angle_gamma   90.00
#
_symmetry.space_group_name_H-M   'P 1'
#
loop_
_entity.id
_entity.type
_entity.pdbx_description
1 polymer ?
#
loop_
_entity_poly.entity_id
_entity_poly.type
_entity_poly.pdbx_seq_one_letter_code
_entity_poly.pdbx_strand_id
1 'polypeptide(L)'
;MSLIATERRVALRRRALWLEYFTVGWNVLEAFVAIGAGLLAGSVALIGFGVDSGIEVISAVGLLWRLRTAGPHAEVAEESAAEKRALYIVAATFFLLAAYITYEAIGSLLEREEPLTSPVGIVLSILSLAVMPALAFAKQRTGRAMGSRALVADSKETWVCSYLSLALLIGVGLYAVAGWWWADPIAALAMLPVIVWQGWQTLTEAREHHDADHA
;
A
#
# COMPACT_ATOMS: atom_id res chain seq x y z
N MET A 1 8.63 19.23 32.39
CA MET A 1 8.89 18.76 31.00
C MET A 1 9.58 19.90 30.26
N SER A 2 10.78 19.71 29.72
CA SER A 2 11.55 20.81 29.12
C SER A 2 10.90 21.30 27.81
N LEU A 3 10.95 22.62 27.54
CA LEU A 3 10.48 23.25 26.30
C LEU A 3 11.04 22.55 25.06
N ILE A 4 12.29 22.11 25.11
CA ILE A 4 12.99 21.36 24.06
C ILE A 4 12.27 20.02 23.71
N ALA A 5 11.74 19.32 24.72
CA ALA A 5 11.02 18.07 24.47
C ALA A 5 9.66 18.32 23.77
N THR A 6 9.01 19.41 24.07
CA THR A 6 7.75 19.81 23.42
C THR A 6 7.96 20.24 21.99
N GLU A 7 8.96 21.06 21.71
CA GLU A 7 9.32 21.47 20.34
C GLU A 7 9.69 20.29 19.47
N ARG A 8 10.47 19.33 19.98
CA ARG A 8 10.82 18.11 19.27
C ARG A 8 9.60 17.26 18.92
N ARG A 9 8.62 17.12 19.83
CA ARG A 9 7.38 16.38 19.56
C ARG A 9 6.55 17.05 18.47
N VAL A 10 6.42 18.39 18.51
CA VAL A 10 5.69 19.15 17.47
C VAL A 10 6.36 18.99 16.11
N ALA A 11 7.69 19.05 16.04
CA ALA A 11 8.44 18.87 14.80
C ALA A 11 8.26 17.46 14.22
N LEU A 12 8.33 16.41 15.05
CA LEU A 12 8.12 15.03 14.62
C LEU A 12 6.69 14.81 14.11
N ARG A 13 5.69 15.34 14.79
CA ARG A 13 4.28 15.26 14.33
C ARG A 13 4.09 15.97 13.00
N ARG A 14 4.64 17.16 12.82
CA ARG A 14 4.59 17.88 11.54
C ARG A 14 5.23 17.05 10.42
N ARG A 15 6.37 16.41 10.71
CA ARG A 15 7.04 15.52 9.77
C ARG A 15 6.18 14.31 9.42
N ALA A 16 5.56 13.65 10.40
CA ALA A 16 4.64 12.53 10.17
C ALA A 16 3.48 12.94 9.25
N LEU A 17 2.81 14.07 9.54
CA LEU A 17 1.74 14.59 8.70
C LEU A 17 2.18 14.84 7.25
N TRP A 18 3.37 15.42 7.03
CA TRP A 18 3.90 15.64 5.69
C TRP A 18 4.19 14.33 4.95
N LEU A 19 4.73 13.32 5.65
CA LEU A 19 4.96 12.00 5.06
C LEU A 19 3.64 11.36 4.62
N GLU A 20 2.59 11.45 5.45
CA GLU A 20 1.27 10.90 5.11
C GLU A 20 0.59 11.68 3.96
N TYR A 21 0.68 13.01 3.93
CA TYR A 21 0.18 13.77 2.78
C TYR A 21 0.88 13.39 1.48
N PHE A 22 2.18 13.17 1.55
CA PHE A 22 2.95 12.74 0.40
C PHE A 22 2.54 11.32 -0.03
N THR A 23 2.37 10.39 0.93
CA THR A 23 1.87 9.03 0.66
C THR A 23 0.54 9.05 -0.07
N VAL A 24 -0.45 9.80 0.46
CA VAL A 24 -1.77 9.91 -0.17
C VAL A 24 -1.66 10.47 -1.59
N GLY A 25 -0.93 11.58 -1.77
CA GLY A 25 -0.78 12.19 -3.09
C GLY A 25 -0.08 11.29 -4.10
N TRP A 26 0.98 10.61 -3.67
CA TRP A 26 1.73 9.67 -4.50
C TRP A 26 0.87 8.46 -4.89
N ASN A 27 0.26 7.79 -3.93
CA ASN A 27 -0.56 6.60 -4.18
C ASN A 27 -1.83 6.89 -4.99
N VAL A 28 -2.44 8.06 -4.83
CA VAL A 28 -3.54 8.50 -5.72
C VAL A 28 -3.04 8.59 -7.17
N LEU A 29 -1.88 9.21 -7.39
CA LEU A 29 -1.30 9.28 -8.73
C LEU A 29 -0.98 7.88 -9.28
N GLU A 30 -0.35 7.02 -8.47
CA GLU A 30 -0.04 5.63 -8.84
C GLU A 30 -1.30 4.85 -9.21
N ALA A 31 -2.33 4.90 -8.39
CA ALA A 31 -3.58 4.17 -8.63
C ALA A 31 -4.20 4.56 -9.99
N PHE A 32 -4.34 5.86 -10.26
CA PHE A 32 -4.92 6.31 -11.52
C PHE A 32 -4.05 5.97 -12.73
N VAL A 33 -2.74 6.18 -12.63
CA VAL A 33 -1.82 5.93 -13.74
C VAL A 33 -1.67 4.44 -13.99
N ALA A 34 -1.50 3.62 -12.94
CA ALA A 34 -1.33 2.18 -13.06
C ALA A 34 -2.59 1.50 -13.58
N ILE A 35 -3.77 1.81 -13.02
CA ILE A 35 -5.03 1.22 -13.51
C ILE A 35 -5.28 1.63 -14.96
N GLY A 36 -5.14 2.92 -15.30
CA GLY A 36 -5.35 3.40 -16.66
C GLY A 36 -4.38 2.76 -17.66
N ALA A 37 -3.09 2.72 -17.36
CA ALA A 37 -2.09 2.09 -18.20
C ALA A 37 -2.27 0.56 -18.27
N GLY A 38 -2.67 -0.07 -17.16
CA GLY A 38 -2.93 -1.51 -17.08
C GLY A 38 -4.11 -1.94 -17.96
N LEU A 39 -5.22 -1.19 -17.89
CA LEU A 39 -6.39 -1.42 -18.76
C LEU A 39 -6.06 -1.25 -20.24
N LEU A 40 -5.23 -0.26 -20.59
CA LEU A 40 -4.80 -0.05 -21.98
C LEU A 40 -3.83 -1.12 -22.48
N ALA A 41 -3.00 -1.66 -21.60
CA ALA A 41 -1.99 -2.66 -21.94
C ALA A 41 -2.47 -4.10 -21.79
N GLY A 42 -3.61 -4.36 -21.11
CA GLY A 42 -4.00 -5.70 -20.71
C GLY A 42 -3.07 -6.31 -19.66
N SER A 43 -2.43 -5.49 -18.82
CA SER A 43 -1.47 -5.94 -17.81
C SER A 43 -2.16 -6.16 -16.48
N VAL A 44 -2.23 -7.44 -16.07
CA VAL A 44 -2.82 -7.85 -14.79
C VAL A 44 -2.00 -7.35 -13.61
N ALA A 45 -0.65 -7.41 -13.73
CA ALA A 45 0.25 -6.93 -12.69
C ALA A 45 0.09 -5.42 -12.45
N LEU A 46 -0.07 -4.63 -13.53
CA LEU A 46 -0.20 -3.18 -13.44
C LEU A 46 -1.55 -2.76 -12.84
N ILE A 47 -2.64 -3.45 -13.19
CA ILE A 47 -3.96 -3.22 -12.57
C ILE A 47 -3.91 -3.59 -11.09
N GLY A 48 -3.36 -4.77 -10.76
CA GLY A 48 -3.22 -5.23 -9.37
C GLY A 48 -2.44 -4.24 -8.51
N PHE A 49 -1.31 -3.74 -9.00
CA PHE A 49 -0.52 -2.71 -8.35
C PHE A 49 -1.29 -1.40 -8.14
N GLY A 50 -2.04 -0.94 -9.14
CA GLY A 50 -2.83 0.28 -9.02
C GLY A 50 -3.98 0.17 -8.02
N VAL A 51 -4.62 -1.00 -7.91
CA VAL A 51 -5.66 -1.24 -6.90
C VAL A 51 -5.04 -1.29 -5.50
N ASP A 52 -3.89 -1.92 -5.32
CA ASP A 52 -3.13 -1.94 -4.06
C ASP A 52 -2.78 -0.51 -3.59
N SER A 53 -2.27 0.33 -4.50
CA SER A 53 -2.01 1.76 -4.22
C SER A 53 -3.29 2.49 -3.78
N GLY A 54 -4.46 2.15 -4.36
CA GLY A 54 -5.75 2.67 -3.94
C GLY A 54 -6.14 2.27 -2.51
N ILE A 55 -5.84 1.03 -2.11
CA ILE A 55 -6.06 0.53 -0.75
C ILE A 55 -5.14 1.26 0.24
N GLU A 56 -3.87 1.46 -0.13
CA GLU A 56 -2.90 2.21 0.70
C GLU A 56 -3.35 3.67 0.93
N VAL A 57 -4.02 4.30 -0.05
CA VAL A 57 -4.65 5.63 0.15
C VAL A 57 -5.67 5.61 1.29
N ILE A 58 -6.52 4.58 1.36
CA ILE A 58 -7.55 4.47 2.40
C ILE A 58 -6.87 4.35 3.79
N SER A 59 -5.86 3.51 3.91
CA SER A 59 -5.06 3.32 5.12
C SER A 59 -4.38 4.63 5.56
N ALA A 60 -3.69 5.30 4.64
CA ALA A 60 -2.98 6.55 4.90
C ALA A 60 -3.92 7.71 5.29
N VAL A 61 -5.12 7.79 4.69
CA VAL A 61 -6.14 8.77 5.07
C VAL A 61 -6.65 8.51 6.48
N GLY A 62 -6.87 7.25 6.86
CA GLY A 62 -7.22 6.86 8.23
C GLY A 62 -6.16 7.31 9.24
N LEU A 63 -4.88 7.05 8.96
CA LEU A 63 -3.77 7.47 9.80
C LEU A 63 -3.63 9.01 9.86
N LEU A 64 -3.82 9.70 8.74
CA LEU A 64 -3.85 11.17 8.69
C LEU A 64 -4.95 11.75 9.61
N TRP A 65 -6.13 11.18 9.56
CA TRP A 65 -7.24 11.60 10.41
C TRP A 65 -6.89 11.41 11.89
N ARG A 66 -6.34 10.24 12.28
CA ARG A 66 -5.86 9.97 13.65
C ARG A 66 -4.79 10.96 14.09
N LEU A 67 -3.78 11.20 13.26
CA LEU A 67 -2.70 12.16 13.56
C LEU A 67 -3.20 13.61 13.70
N ARG A 68 -4.31 13.97 13.04
CA ARG A 68 -4.91 15.31 13.16
C ARG A 68 -5.79 15.48 14.38
N THR A 69 -6.59 14.46 14.71
CA THR A 69 -7.57 14.52 15.82
C THR A 69 -6.93 14.23 17.16
N ALA A 70 -5.92 13.36 17.20
CA ALA A 70 -5.17 13.07 18.42
C ALA A 70 -4.39 14.30 18.87
N GLY A 71 -4.66 14.79 20.08
CA GLY A 71 -3.88 15.85 20.72
C GLY A 71 -2.42 15.43 20.96
N PRO A 72 -1.52 16.37 21.38
CA PRO A 72 -0.11 16.07 21.65
C PRO A 72 0.13 15.02 22.74
N HIS A 73 -0.91 14.67 23.50
CA HIS A 73 -0.90 13.77 24.64
C HIS A 73 -1.86 12.60 24.51
N ALA A 74 -2.53 12.41 23.36
CA ALA A 74 -3.41 11.27 23.17
C ALA A 74 -2.56 9.99 23.12
N GLU A 75 -2.56 9.27 24.22
CA GLU A 75 -2.36 7.83 24.22
C GLU A 75 -3.44 7.23 23.30
N VAL A 76 -3.12 6.11 22.69
CA VAL A 76 -3.94 5.38 21.72
C VAL A 76 -5.44 5.55 22.05
N ALA A 77 -6.11 6.47 21.36
CA ALA A 77 -7.55 6.61 21.49
C ALA A 77 -8.16 5.28 21.03
N GLU A 78 -9.11 4.76 21.80
CA GLU A 78 -9.92 3.60 21.43
C GLU A 78 -10.39 3.77 19.99
N GLU A 79 -10.11 2.76 19.15
CA GLU A 79 -10.55 2.77 17.78
C GLU A 79 -12.08 2.83 17.74
N SER A 80 -12.60 3.81 17.01
CA SER A 80 -14.04 3.98 16.89
C SER A 80 -14.64 2.79 16.08
N ALA A 81 -15.93 2.49 16.30
CA ALA A 81 -16.65 1.49 15.51
C ALA A 81 -16.57 1.73 13.98
N ALA A 82 -16.33 2.98 13.57
CA ALA A 82 -16.11 3.37 12.18
C ALA A 82 -14.75 2.91 11.66
N GLU A 83 -13.68 3.03 12.45
CA GLU A 83 -12.33 2.53 12.08
C GLU A 83 -12.35 1.02 11.90
N LYS A 84 -13.01 0.30 12.79
CA LYS A 84 -13.18 -1.15 12.71
C LYS A 84 -13.90 -1.59 11.42
N ARG A 85 -15.00 -0.93 11.07
CA ARG A 85 -15.69 -1.20 9.80
C ARG A 85 -14.80 -0.93 8.59
N ALA A 86 -14.00 0.14 8.64
CA ALA A 86 -13.03 0.44 7.59
C ALA A 86 -11.99 -0.66 7.43
N LEU A 87 -11.45 -1.21 8.52
CA LEU A 87 -10.50 -2.34 8.48
C LEU A 87 -11.12 -3.60 7.84
N TYR A 88 -12.37 -3.94 8.16
CA TYR A 88 -13.05 -5.07 7.51
C TYR A 88 -13.25 -4.84 6.01
N ILE A 89 -13.59 -3.61 5.59
CA ILE A 89 -13.74 -3.26 4.17
C ILE A 89 -12.39 -3.40 3.47
N VAL A 90 -11.32 -2.86 4.04
CA VAL A 90 -9.95 -2.95 3.50
C VAL A 90 -9.50 -4.40 3.39
N ALA A 91 -9.69 -5.22 4.44
CA ALA A 91 -9.37 -6.64 4.38
C ALA A 91 -10.14 -7.38 3.29
N ALA A 92 -11.45 -7.11 3.16
CA ALA A 92 -12.26 -7.69 2.09
C ALA A 92 -11.77 -7.27 0.69
N THR A 93 -11.33 -6.01 0.53
CA THR A 93 -10.79 -5.52 -0.74
C THR A 93 -9.49 -6.25 -1.12
N PHE A 94 -8.59 -6.52 -0.17
CA PHE A 94 -7.40 -7.34 -0.43
C PHE A 94 -7.73 -8.75 -0.90
N PHE A 95 -8.71 -9.42 -0.29
CA PHE A 95 -9.12 -10.76 -0.73
C PHE A 95 -9.81 -10.75 -2.10
N LEU A 96 -10.63 -9.75 -2.38
CA LEU A 96 -11.25 -9.57 -3.70
C LEU A 96 -10.18 -9.29 -4.77
N LEU A 97 -9.18 -8.46 -4.46
CA LEU A 97 -8.04 -8.19 -5.33
C LEU A 97 -7.24 -9.47 -5.60
N ALA A 98 -6.95 -10.27 -4.57
CA ALA A 98 -6.27 -11.55 -4.74
C ALA A 98 -7.06 -12.53 -5.62
N ALA A 99 -8.37 -12.60 -5.45
CA ALA A 99 -9.24 -13.43 -6.29
C ALA A 99 -9.26 -12.93 -7.74
N TYR A 100 -9.35 -11.62 -7.96
CA TYR A 100 -9.29 -11.00 -9.29
C TYR A 100 -7.96 -11.30 -9.99
N ILE A 101 -6.83 -11.03 -9.32
CA ILE A 101 -5.49 -11.29 -9.88
C ILE A 101 -5.32 -12.77 -10.22
N THR A 102 -5.79 -13.67 -9.34
CA THR A 102 -5.71 -15.11 -9.58
C THR A 102 -6.49 -15.51 -10.83
N TYR A 103 -7.73 -15.03 -10.96
CA TYR A 103 -8.59 -15.32 -12.10
C TYR A 103 -7.99 -14.81 -13.43
N GLU A 104 -7.63 -13.53 -13.47
CA GLU A 104 -7.09 -12.89 -14.67
C GLU A 104 -5.70 -13.45 -15.05
N ALA A 105 -4.79 -13.63 -14.09
CA ALA A 105 -3.46 -14.13 -14.39
C ALA A 105 -3.48 -15.60 -14.88
N ILE A 106 -4.33 -16.44 -14.30
CA ILE A 106 -4.50 -17.81 -14.78
C ILE A 106 -5.16 -17.81 -16.17
N GLY A 107 -6.18 -16.99 -16.39
CA GLY A 107 -6.83 -16.80 -17.69
C GLY A 107 -5.82 -16.42 -18.77
N SER A 108 -5.06 -15.35 -18.53
CA SER A 108 -4.02 -14.88 -19.46
C SER A 108 -2.96 -15.94 -19.75
N LEU A 109 -2.57 -16.75 -18.77
CA LEU A 109 -1.63 -17.86 -18.99
C LEU A 109 -2.23 -19.01 -19.83
N LEU A 110 -3.51 -19.32 -19.64
CA LEU A 110 -4.19 -20.40 -20.39
C LEU A 110 -4.49 -19.99 -21.82
N GLU A 111 -4.94 -18.76 -22.01
CA GLU A 111 -5.32 -18.20 -23.32
C GLU A 111 -4.11 -17.66 -24.10
N ARG A 112 -2.94 -17.57 -23.46
CA ARG A 112 -1.70 -16.99 -23.99
C ARG A 112 -1.90 -15.56 -24.48
N GLU A 113 -2.61 -14.79 -23.68
CA GLU A 113 -2.82 -13.37 -23.96
C GLU A 113 -1.49 -12.61 -23.86
N GLU A 114 -1.18 -11.86 -24.91
CA GLU A 114 0.01 -11.02 -24.96
C GLU A 114 -0.35 -9.60 -24.52
N PRO A 115 0.12 -9.12 -23.35
CA PRO A 115 -0.11 -7.74 -22.96
C PRO A 115 0.62 -6.80 -23.94
N LEU A 116 0.16 -5.56 -24.04
CA LEU A 116 0.91 -4.53 -24.77
C LEU A 116 2.04 -4.00 -23.91
N THR A 117 3.14 -3.63 -24.55
CA THR A 117 4.24 -2.93 -23.84
C THR A 117 3.71 -1.61 -23.24
N SER A 118 3.91 -1.44 -21.96
CA SER A 118 3.51 -0.23 -21.23
C SER A 118 4.73 0.61 -20.77
N PRO A 119 5.21 1.57 -21.59
CA PRO A 119 6.28 2.47 -21.15
C PRO A 119 5.92 3.25 -19.89
N VAL A 120 4.64 3.62 -19.76
CA VAL A 120 4.11 4.30 -18.58
C VAL A 120 4.23 3.42 -17.34
N GLY A 121 3.86 2.14 -17.44
CA GLY A 121 4.00 1.17 -16.37
C GLY A 121 5.46 0.98 -15.94
N ILE A 122 6.39 0.90 -16.90
CA ILE A 122 7.83 0.79 -16.62
C ILE A 122 8.33 2.03 -15.86
N VAL A 123 8.04 3.22 -16.36
CA VAL A 123 8.48 4.47 -15.72
C VAL A 123 7.86 4.60 -14.32
N LEU A 124 6.58 4.29 -14.17
CA LEU A 124 5.89 4.34 -12.89
C LEU A 124 6.53 3.39 -11.87
N SER A 125 6.77 2.13 -12.24
CA SER A 125 7.38 1.14 -11.35
C SER A 125 8.82 1.51 -10.95
N ILE A 126 9.61 2.10 -11.85
CA ILE A 126 10.95 2.61 -11.52
C ILE A 126 10.86 3.77 -10.51
N LEU A 127 9.95 4.71 -10.74
CA LEU A 127 9.76 5.85 -9.84
C LEU A 127 9.26 5.37 -8.47
N SER A 128 8.30 4.46 -8.43
CA SER A 128 7.78 3.89 -7.19
C SER A 128 8.86 3.13 -6.43
N LEU A 129 9.66 2.32 -7.11
CA LEU A 129 10.78 1.59 -6.51
C LEU A 129 11.87 2.53 -5.94
N ALA A 130 11.99 3.75 -6.43
CA ALA A 130 12.88 4.77 -5.87
C ALA A 130 12.24 5.51 -4.68
N VAL A 131 10.95 5.88 -4.80
CA VAL A 131 10.24 6.71 -3.84
C VAL A 131 9.79 5.92 -2.61
N MET A 132 9.19 4.73 -2.80
CA MET A 132 8.58 3.96 -1.72
C MET A 132 9.55 3.49 -0.64
N PRO A 133 10.76 2.95 -0.95
CA PRO A 133 11.72 2.60 0.10
C PRO A 133 12.20 3.81 0.90
N ALA A 134 12.41 4.95 0.25
CA ALA A 134 12.81 6.19 0.92
C ALA A 134 11.71 6.68 1.88
N LEU A 135 10.45 6.62 1.42
CA LEU A 135 9.28 7.00 2.20
C LEU A 135 9.07 6.04 3.38
N ALA A 136 9.12 4.73 3.16
CA ALA A 136 9.01 3.71 4.19
C ALA A 136 10.06 3.89 5.30
N PHE A 137 11.31 4.12 4.91
CA PHE A 137 12.40 4.39 5.85
C PHE A 137 12.16 5.68 6.66
N ALA A 138 11.71 6.75 6.00
CA ALA A 138 11.40 8.02 6.66
C ALA A 138 10.24 7.89 7.65
N LYS A 139 9.16 7.17 7.28
CA LYS A 139 8.01 6.85 8.14
C LYS A 139 8.46 6.03 9.35
N GLN A 140 9.19 4.94 9.12
CA GLN A 140 9.67 4.05 10.19
C GLN A 140 10.55 4.80 11.21
N ARG A 141 11.48 5.63 10.73
CA ARG A 141 12.35 6.44 11.60
C ARG A 141 11.55 7.46 12.40
N THR A 142 10.58 8.13 11.78
CA THR A 142 9.72 9.12 12.43
C THR A 142 8.80 8.46 13.44
N GLY A 143 8.16 7.34 13.09
CA GLY A 143 7.29 6.56 13.95
C GLY A 143 8.00 6.06 15.21
N ARG A 144 9.20 5.49 15.06
CA ARG A 144 10.04 5.07 16.20
C ARG A 144 10.41 6.26 17.09
N ALA A 145 10.78 7.41 16.51
CA ALA A 145 11.15 8.61 17.27
C ALA A 145 9.95 9.22 18.04
N MET A 146 8.72 9.01 17.54
CA MET A 146 7.47 9.45 18.18
C MET A 146 6.91 8.42 19.18
N GLY A 147 7.34 7.15 19.11
CA GLY A 147 6.70 6.04 19.80
C GLY A 147 5.33 5.66 19.18
N SER A 148 5.07 6.07 17.93
CA SER A 148 3.82 5.79 17.22
C SER A 148 3.86 4.40 16.57
N ARG A 149 3.12 3.45 17.15
CA ARG A 149 2.96 2.09 16.57
C ARG A 149 2.27 2.14 15.21
N ALA A 150 1.24 2.99 15.07
CA ALA A 150 0.49 3.14 13.81
C ALA A 150 1.37 3.60 12.65
N LEU A 151 2.21 4.64 12.85
CA LEU A 151 3.12 5.11 11.80
C LEU A 151 4.22 4.08 11.46
N VAL A 152 4.63 3.26 12.43
CA VAL A 152 5.57 2.14 12.17
C VAL A 152 4.87 1.01 11.40
N ALA A 153 3.61 0.70 11.71
CA ALA A 153 2.82 -0.29 10.97
C ALA A 153 2.62 0.16 9.52
N ASP A 154 2.17 1.39 9.30
CA ASP A 154 2.00 1.98 7.98
C ASP A 154 3.30 2.02 7.15
N SER A 155 4.46 2.22 7.81
CA SER A 155 5.75 2.08 7.11
C SER A 155 6.02 0.68 6.55
N LYS A 156 5.45 -0.38 7.14
CA LYS A 156 5.58 -1.74 6.63
C LYS A 156 4.73 -1.94 5.38
N GLU A 157 3.53 -1.36 5.32
CA GLU A 157 2.70 -1.36 4.11
C GLU A 157 3.45 -0.68 2.95
N THR A 158 4.07 0.47 3.20
CA THR A 158 4.90 1.16 2.19
C THR A 158 6.12 0.32 1.75
N TRP A 159 6.72 -0.53 2.63
CA TRP A 159 7.74 -1.50 2.22
C TRP A 159 7.18 -2.60 1.32
N VAL A 160 5.96 -3.05 1.59
CA VAL A 160 5.27 -4.03 0.73
C VAL A 160 5.03 -3.44 -0.66
N CYS A 161 4.55 -2.20 -0.75
CA CYS A 161 4.38 -1.50 -2.02
C CYS A 161 5.71 -1.41 -2.82
N SER A 162 6.85 -1.27 -2.13
CA SER A 162 8.18 -1.36 -2.77
C SER A 162 8.44 -2.73 -3.40
N TYR A 163 8.05 -3.82 -2.73
CA TYR A 163 8.15 -5.17 -3.29
C TYR A 163 7.22 -5.36 -4.50
N LEU A 164 5.99 -4.88 -4.42
CA LEU A 164 5.03 -4.96 -5.53
C LEU A 164 5.52 -4.16 -6.75
N SER A 165 6.13 -2.98 -6.51
CA SER A 165 6.78 -2.19 -7.56
C SER A 165 7.91 -2.94 -8.26
N LEU A 166 8.72 -3.71 -7.51
CA LEU A 166 9.78 -4.55 -8.06
C LEU A 166 9.21 -5.69 -8.89
N ALA A 167 8.20 -6.40 -8.38
CA ALA A 167 7.55 -7.48 -9.09
C ALA A 167 6.92 -6.98 -10.41
N LEU A 168 6.23 -5.83 -10.35
CA LEU A 168 5.68 -5.17 -11.52
C LEU A 168 6.77 -4.82 -12.54
N LEU A 169 7.87 -4.17 -12.10
CA LEU A 169 8.96 -3.79 -12.99
C LEU A 169 9.58 -5.00 -13.69
N ILE A 170 9.73 -6.12 -12.98
CA ILE A 170 10.22 -7.37 -13.56
C ILE A 170 9.22 -7.89 -14.63
N GLY A 171 7.93 -7.93 -14.32
CA GLY A 171 6.90 -8.41 -15.25
C GLY A 171 6.82 -7.60 -16.54
N VAL A 172 6.54 -6.30 -16.42
CA VAL A 172 6.40 -5.41 -17.58
C VAL A 172 7.74 -5.18 -18.31
N GLY A 173 8.85 -5.20 -17.57
CA GLY A 173 10.20 -5.02 -18.10
C GLY A 173 10.65 -6.22 -18.94
N LEU A 174 10.47 -7.45 -18.44
CA LEU A 174 10.79 -8.68 -19.19
C LEU A 174 9.96 -8.81 -20.45
N TYR A 175 8.69 -8.43 -20.39
CA TYR A 175 7.89 -8.38 -21.61
C TYR A 175 8.44 -7.36 -22.61
N ALA A 176 8.78 -6.15 -22.16
CA ALA A 176 9.28 -5.10 -23.04
C ALA A 176 10.63 -5.42 -23.69
N VAL A 177 11.54 -6.13 -22.98
CA VAL A 177 12.91 -6.41 -23.46
C VAL A 177 13.00 -7.76 -24.17
N ALA A 178 12.33 -8.80 -23.66
CA ALA A 178 12.47 -10.18 -24.10
C ALA A 178 11.22 -10.73 -24.83
N GLY A 179 10.10 -9.99 -24.83
CA GLY A 179 8.84 -10.46 -25.41
C GLY A 179 8.21 -11.62 -24.64
N TRP A 180 8.56 -11.80 -23.36
CA TRP A 180 8.05 -12.89 -22.53
C TRP A 180 6.62 -12.58 -22.07
N TRP A 181 5.64 -12.97 -22.86
CA TRP A 181 4.22 -12.70 -22.61
C TRP A 181 3.73 -13.20 -21.23
N TRP A 182 4.28 -14.29 -20.74
CA TRP A 182 3.95 -14.88 -19.44
C TRP A 182 4.55 -14.12 -18.25
N ALA A 183 5.48 -13.19 -18.47
CA ALA A 183 6.18 -12.49 -17.39
C ALA A 183 5.25 -11.59 -16.57
N ASP A 184 4.29 -10.92 -17.21
CA ASP A 184 3.30 -10.07 -16.54
C ASP A 184 2.34 -10.89 -15.63
N PRO A 185 1.64 -11.92 -16.11
CA PRO A 185 0.78 -12.72 -15.25
C PRO A 185 1.56 -13.47 -14.15
N ILE A 186 2.79 -13.91 -14.40
CA ILE A 186 3.63 -14.49 -13.34
C ILE A 186 4.03 -13.44 -12.31
N ALA A 187 4.36 -12.23 -12.70
CA ALA A 187 4.62 -11.13 -11.76
C ALA A 187 3.38 -10.82 -10.92
N ALA A 188 2.18 -10.79 -11.53
CA ALA A 188 0.92 -10.64 -10.81
C ALA A 188 0.69 -11.76 -9.79
N LEU A 189 0.93 -13.01 -10.15
CA LEU A 189 0.85 -14.15 -9.22
C LEU A 189 1.90 -14.07 -8.10
N ALA A 190 3.09 -13.53 -8.38
CA ALA A 190 4.12 -13.32 -7.36
C ALA A 190 3.74 -12.24 -6.31
N MET A 191 2.82 -11.34 -6.63
CA MET A 191 2.27 -10.36 -5.69
C MET A 191 1.27 -11.00 -4.71
N LEU A 192 0.58 -12.09 -5.09
CA LEU A 192 -0.52 -12.69 -4.31
C LEU A 192 -0.16 -13.05 -2.86
N PRO A 193 0.99 -13.72 -2.57
CA PRO A 193 1.31 -14.07 -1.19
C PRO A 193 1.34 -12.86 -0.26
N VAL A 194 1.81 -11.74 -0.77
CA VAL A 194 1.93 -10.49 0.00
C VAL A 194 0.57 -9.82 0.16
N ILE A 195 -0.24 -9.75 -0.90
CA ILE A 195 -1.60 -9.21 -0.89
C ILE A 195 -2.49 -9.99 0.08
N VAL A 196 -2.44 -11.33 0.02
CA VAL A 196 -3.19 -12.19 0.95
C VAL A 196 -2.71 -12.00 2.40
N TRP A 197 -1.41 -11.88 2.60
CA TRP A 197 -0.84 -11.62 3.92
C TRP A 197 -1.29 -10.28 4.51
N GLN A 198 -1.32 -9.21 3.70
CA GLN A 198 -1.86 -7.91 4.11
C GLN A 198 -3.34 -8.01 4.48
N GLY A 199 -4.16 -8.66 3.63
CA GLY A 199 -5.56 -8.89 3.92
C GLY A 199 -5.77 -9.63 5.24
N TRP A 200 -4.94 -10.64 5.52
CA TRP A 200 -4.98 -11.39 6.76
C TRP A 200 -4.57 -10.55 7.97
N GLN A 201 -3.51 -9.76 7.86
CA GLN A 201 -3.09 -8.84 8.94
C GLN A 201 -4.18 -7.83 9.27
N THR A 202 -4.74 -7.17 8.26
CA THR A 202 -5.82 -6.20 8.44
C THR A 202 -7.07 -6.85 9.06
N LEU A 203 -7.37 -8.09 8.69
CA LEU A 203 -8.48 -8.84 9.27
C LEU A 203 -8.24 -9.20 10.74
N THR A 204 -7.01 -9.58 11.10
CA THR A 204 -6.65 -9.91 12.50
C THR A 204 -6.69 -8.66 13.37
N GLU A 205 -6.17 -7.52 12.90
CA GLU A 205 -6.32 -6.23 13.58
C GLU A 205 -7.80 -5.90 13.85
N ALA A 206 -8.67 -6.02 12.83
CA ALA A 206 -10.10 -5.77 12.99
C ALA A 206 -10.77 -6.69 14.02
N ARG A 207 -10.25 -7.93 14.23
CA ARG A 207 -10.78 -8.90 15.20
C ARG A 207 -10.27 -8.68 16.62
N GLU A 208 -8.99 -8.38 16.80
CA GLU A 208 -8.40 -8.14 18.12
C GLU A 208 -9.10 -6.99 18.85
N HIS A 209 -9.56 -5.99 18.12
CA HIS A 209 -10.39 -4.91 18.65
C HIS A 209 -11.81 -5.36 19.00
N HIS A 210 -12.27 -6.54 18.53
CA HIS A 210 -13.58 -7.08 18.90
C HIS A 210 -13.58 -7.67 20.30
N ASP A 211 -12.51 -8.35 20.67
CA ASP A 211 -12.41 -9.05 21.95
C ASP A 211 -12.14 -8.08 23.10
N ALA A 212 -11.50 -6.93 22.82
CA ALA A 212 -11.26 -5.87 23.81
C ALA A 212 -12.52 -5.10 24.22
N ASP A 213 -13.54 -5.00 23.33
CA ASP A 213 -14.81 -4.32 23.61
C ASP A 213 -15.79 -5.17 24.43
N HIS A 214 -15.51 -6.47 24.64
CA HIS A 214 -16.37 -7.42 25.34
C HIS A 214 -15.75 -8.00 26.63
N ALA A 215 -14.53 -7.59 27.00
CA ALA A 215 -13.84 -7.96 28.22
C ALA A 215 -13.85 -6.84 29.26
#